data_d88492e9bc915e2e9b79bbaa361beaf4
#
_entry.id   d88492e9bc915e2e9b79bbaa361beaf4
#
_cell.length_a   1.000
_cell.length_b   1.000
_cell.length_c   1.000
_cell.angle_alpha   90.00
_cell.angle_beta   90.00
_cell.angle_gamma   90.00
#
_symmetry.space_group_name_H-M   'P 1'
#
loop_
_entity.id
_entity.type
_entity.pdbx_description
1 polymer ?
#
loop_
_entity_poly.entity_id
_entity_poly.type
_entity_poly.pdbx_seq_one_letter_code
_entity_poly.pdbx_strand_id
1 'polypeptide(L)'
;SNLSPQIVVQSLSQWQEKYPGKEWENQLATFDQTLYMGCNDLTSAKYISEKCGKVTISVLNNQMPMMPLFSPVYSSTRPYSQTRSNTQRDLMNPDEVLRLENRKCLALFKGHKPALLYKMTPEELPDYAGLTTCRVIDYIPEWRRIEAETAPQKRPQAPAQKEAPNIPKPPDNEKQPDRSEQ
;
A
#
# COMPACT_ATOMS: atom_id res chain seq x y z
N SER A 1 -11.81 -15.59 -18.66
CA SER A 1 -10.91 -14.43 -18.72
C SER A 1 -10.07 -14.41 -17.44
N ASN A 2 -8.74 -14.54 -17.57
CA ASN A 2 -7.82 -14.45 -16.46
C ASN A 2 -7.51 -12.96 -16.21
N LEU A 3 -8.33 -12.30 -15.39
CA LEU A 3 -8.07 -10.95 -14.93
C LEU A 3 -7.35 -11.05 -13.58
N SER A 4 -6.17 -10.45 -13.47
CA SER A 4 -5.41 -10.32 -12.23
C SER A 4 -5.36 -8.84 -11.85
N PRO A 5 -6.31 -8.37 -11.01
CA PRO A 5 -6.30 -6.98 -10.56
C PRO A 5 -5.13 -6.74 -9.61
N GLN A 6 -4.43 -5.64 -9.79
CA GLN A 6 -3.41 -5.14 -8.87
C GLN A 6 -3.86 -3.80 -8.31
N ILE A 7 -3.82 -3.67 -6.99
CA ILE A 7 -4.14 -2.42 -6.30
C ILE A 7 -2.92 -1.96 -5.51
N VAL A 8 -2.54 -0.71 -5.69
CA VAL A 8 -1.48 -0.07 -4.91
C VAL A 8 -2.13 0.92 -3.96
N VAL A 9 -1.90 0.73 -2.66
CA VAL A 9 -2.44 1.56 -1.59
C VAL A 9 -1.28 2.20 -0.85
N GLN A 10 -1.31 3.50 -0.69
CA GLN A 10 -0.28 4.24 0.03
C GLN A 10 -0.44 4.09 1.55
N SER A 11 -1.67 4.13 2.05
CA SER A 11 -2.02 4.01 3.46
C SER A 11 -3.38 3.35 3.63
N LEU A 12 -3.49 2.42 4.59
CA LEU A 12 -4.78 1.81 4.91
C LEU A 12 -5.74 2.81 5.58
N SER A 13 -5.23 3.83 6.27
CA SER A 13 -6.07 4.88 6.85
C SER A 13 -6.87 5.62 5.77
N GLN A 14 -6.22 5.96 4.65
CA GLN A 14 -6.91 6.57 3.50
C GLN A 14 -7.90 5.61 2.85
N TRP A 15 -7.57 4.32 2.83
CA TRP A 15 -8.46 3.29 2.28
C TRP A 15 -9.71 3.11 3.15
N GLN A 16 -9.56 3.15 4.48
CA GLN A 16 -10.65 3.10 5.45
C GLN A 16 -11.58 4.32 5.34
N GLU A 17 -11.01 5.51 5.12
CA GLU A 17 -11.78 6.73 4.91
C GLU A 17 -12.66 6.65 3.65
N LYS A 18 -12.11 6.09 2.59
CA LYS A 18 -12.81 5.93 1.31
C LYS A 18 -13.89 4.83 1.35
N TYR A 19 -13.65 3.77 2.12
CA TYR A 19 -14.55 2.62 2.27
C TYR A 19 -14.86 2.41 3.75
N PRO A 20 -15.86 3.13 4.30
CA PRO A 20 -16.17 3.10 5.72
C PRO A 20 -16.70 1.75 6.19
N GLY A 21 -16.57 1.48 7.48
CA GLY A 21 -17.02 0.23 8.07
C GLY A 21 -16.05 -0.92 7.83
N LYS A 22 -16.58 -2.09 7.46
CA LYS A 22 -15.80 -3.30 7.17
C LYS A 22 -15.57 -3.55 5.67
N GLU A 23 -16.01 -2.64 4.82
CA GLU A 23 -15.90 -2.84 3.36
C GLU A 23 -14.45 -2.89 2.89
N TRP A 24 -13.59 -2.09 3.49
CA TRP A 24 -12.16 -2.08 3.18
C TRP A 24 -11.47 -3.43 3.49
N GLU A 25 -11.87 -4.07 4.62
CA GLU A 25 -11.33 -5.41 4.98
C GLU A 25 -11.81 -6.46 3.99
N ASN A 26 -13.09 -6.42 3.63
CA ASN A 26 -13.66 -7.37 2.66
C ASN A 26 -12.97 -7.25 1.30
N GLN A 27 -12.66 -6.04 0.85
CA GLN A 27 -11.93 -5.83 -0.39
C GLN A 27 -10.50 -6.40 -0.31
N LEU A 28 -9.77 -6.10 0.79
CA LEU A 28 -8.43 -6.64 0.97
C LEU A 28 -8.40 -8.16 1.16
N ALA A 29 -9.47 -8.74 1.69
CA ALA A 29 -9.59 -10.18 1.85
C ALA A 29 -9.74 -10.94 0.52
N THR A 30 -10.13 -10.26 -0.56
CA THR A 30 -10.23 -10.87 -1.89
C THR A 30 -8.87 -11.11 -2.55
N PHE A 31 -7.81 -10.46 -2.06
CA PHE A 31 -6.48 -10.61 -2.62
C PHE A 31 -5.71 -11.74 -1.94
N ASP A 32 -5.26 -12.70 -2.74
CA ASP A 32 -4.46 -13.84 -2.25
C ASP A 32 -3.01 -13.45 -1.95
N GLN A 33 -2.54 -12.34 -2.51
CA GLN A 33 -1.18 -11.85 -2.37
C GLN A 33 -1.18 -10.42 -1.85
N THR A 34 -0.37 -10.17 -0.84
CA THR A 34 -0.14 -8.82 -0.30
C THR A 34 1.36 -8.58 -0.23
N LEU A 35 1.82 -7.53 -0.90
CA LEU A 35 3.20 -7.11 -0.86
C LEU A 35 3.28 -5.79 -0.08
N TYR A 36 3.96 -5.82 1.06
CA TYR A 36 4.18 -4.65 1.90
C TYR A 36 5.58 -4.11 1.69
N MET A 37 5.67 -2.88 1.20
CA MET A 37 6.94 -2.24 0.84
C MET A 37 7.42 -1.19 1.86
N GLY A 38 6.69 -1.02 2.96
CA GLY A 38 6.92 -0.01 3.97
C GLY A 38 5.83 1.07 3.96
N CYS A 39 5.50 1.58 5.12
CA CYS A 39 4.61 2.73 5.32
C CYS A 39 4.95 3.42 6.64
N ASN A 40 4.47 4.66 6.82
CA ASN A 40 4.59 5.41 8.07
C ASN A 40 3.26 5.45 8.85
N ASP A 41 2.27 4.65 8.44
CA ASP A 41 0.95 4.61 9.03
C ASP A 41 0.84 3.46 10.04
N LEU A 42 0.49 3.79 11.29
CA LEU A 42 0.35 2.83 12.37
C LEU A 42 -0.78 1.80 12.11
N THR A 43 -1.85 2.23 11.45
CA THR A 43 -2.98 1.35 11.11
C THR A 43 -2.54 0.26 10.13
N SER A 44 -1.79 0.65 9.10
CA SER A 44 -1.20 -0.28 8.14
C SER A 44 -0.21 -1.23 8.82
N ALA A 45 0.64 -0.72 9.71
CA ALA A 45 1.61 -1.54 10.42
C ALA A 45 0.94 -2.59 11.34
N LYS A 46 -0.11 -2.21 12.06
CA LYS A 46 -0.90 -3.14 12.90
C LYS A 46 -1.55 -4.24 12.05
N TYR A 47 -2.18 -3.86 10.95
CA TYR A 47 -2.80 -4.80 10.03
C TYR A 47 -1.80 -5.83 9.47
N ILE A 48 -0.63 -5.38 9.07
CA ILE A 48 0.43 -6.27 8.56
C ILE A 48 0.98 -7.16 9.68
N SER A 49 1.20 -6.61 10.88
CA SER A 49 1.63 -7.40 12.06
C SER A 49 0.65 -8.53 12.38
N GLU A 50 -0.65 -8.23 12.40
CA GLU A 50 -1.70 -9.23 12.63
C GLU A 50 -1.73 -10.30 11.53
N LYS A 51 -1.57 -9.90 10.27
CA LYS A 51 -1.47 -10.84 9.13
C LYS A 51 -0.22 -11.72 9.18
N CYS A 52 0.88 -11.24 9.74
CA CYS A 52 2.09 -12.05 9.95
C CYS A 52 1.88 -13.17 10.97
N GLY A 53 0.92 -13.00 11.89
CA GLY A 53 0.60 -13.97 12.91
C GLY A 53 1.55 -13.95 14.10
N LYS A 54 1.44 -14.99 14.95
CA LYS A 54 2.17 -15.09 16.22
C LYS A 54 3.14 -16.25 16.21
N VAL A 55 4.22 -16.11 16.96
CA VAL A 55 5.22 -17.13 17.20
C VAL A 55 5.30 -17.43 18.69
N THR A 56 5.47 -18.70 19.03
CA THR A 56 5.71 -19.11 20.41
C THR A 56 7.20 -19.06 20.71
N ILE A 57 7.60 -18.26 21.69
CA ILE A 57 8.97 -18.17 22.18
C ILE A 57 9.07 -18.82 23.56
N SER A 58 10.21 -19.47 23.81
CA SER A 58 10.54 -20.04 25.11
C SER A 58 11.33 -19.01 25.91
N VAL A 59 10.79 -18.59 27.04
CA VAL A 59 11.42 -17.64 27.96
C VAL A 59 11.97 -18.38 29.16
N LEU A 60 13.25 -18.16 29.45
CA LEU A 60 13.93 -18.70 30.63
C LEU A 60 13.98 -17.61 31.70
N ASN A 61 13.23 -17.78 32.77
CA ASN A 61 13.26 -16.90 33.93
C ASN A 61 14.17 -17.51 35.00
N ASN A 62 15.28 -16.85 35.27
CA ASN A 62 16.19 -17.20 36.34
C ASN A 62 15.82 -16.39 37.57
N GLN A 63 15.33 -17.04 38.61
CA GLN A 63 15.12 -16.41 39.91
C GLN A 63 16.35 -16.67 40.80
N MET A 64 17.13 -15.65 41.02
CA MET A 64 18.19 -15.65 42.07
C MET A 64 17.60 -15.00 43.30
N PRO A 65 17.54 -15.68 44.46
CA PRO A 65 17.20 -15.02 45.71
C PRO A 65 18.29 -13.97 46.03
N MET A 66 17.91 -12.74 46.27
CA MET A 66 18.78 -11.70 46.83
C MET A 66 19.04 -12.07 48.27
N MET A 67 20.13 -12.77 48.55
CA MET A 67 20.61 -12.94 49.91
C MET A 67 21.48 -11.74 50.29
N PRO A 68 21.23 -11.11 51.47
CA PRO A 68 22.14 -10.08 51.97
C PRO A 68 23.52 -10.69 52.16
N LEU A 69 24.55 -9.92 51.82
CA LEU A 69 25.98 -10.35 51.79
C LEU A 69 26.49 -10.90 53.12
N PHE A 70 25.78 -10.65 54.23
CA PHE A 70 26.17 -11.02 55.61
C PHE A 70 25.10 -11.90 56.29
N SER A 71 24.34 -12.65 55.55
CA SER A 71 23.41 -13.62 56.15
C SER A 71 24.19 -14.87 56.64
N PRO A 72 24.13 -15.23 57.95
CA PRO A 72 24.83 -16.38 58.47
C PRO A 72 24.22 -17.73 58.13
N VAL A 73 23.22 -17.77 57.31
CA VAL A 73 22.55 -18.99 56.90
C VAL A 73 23.25 -19.62 55.70
N TYR A 74 24.30 -20.37 56.00
CA TYR A 74 24.86 -21.35 55.06
C TYR A 74 23.88 -22.51 54.89
N SER A 75 22.80 -22.33 54.14
CA SER A 75 22.08 -23.46 53.62
C SER A 75 22.80 -23.96 52.36
N SER A 76 23.25 -25.18 52.37
CA SER A 76 23.92 -25.85 51.24
C SER A 76 23.05 -25.94 49.98
N THR A 77 21.77 -25.59 50.09
CA THR A 77 20.80 -25.61 49.04
C THR A 77 20.54 -24.16 48.61
N ARG A 78 21.27 -23.67 47.61
CA ARG A 78 20.94 -22.43 46.97
C ARG A 78 19.64 -22.63 46.23
N PRO A 79 18.55 -21.91 46.54
CA PRO A 79 17.30 -22.01 45.82
C PRO A 79 17.45 -21.29 44.46
N TYR A 80 18.18 -21.91 43.57
CA TYR A 80 18.22 -21.49 42.17
C TYR A 80 17.02 -22.12 41.51
N SER A 81 16.02 -21.30 41.17
CA SER A 81 14.87 -21.74 40.40
C SER A 81 14.96 -21.19 38.98
N GLN A 82 15.01 -22.12 38.04
CA GLN A 82 14.95 -21.79 36.62
C GLN A 82 13.58 -22.25 36.12
N THR A 83 12.73 -21.30 35.78
CA THR A 83 11.42 -21.56 35.21
C THR A 83 11.45 -21.33 33.71
N ARG A 84 11.11 -22.35 32.94
CA ARG A 84 10.92 -22.25 31.50
C ARG A 84 9.44 -22.04 31.23
N SER A 85 9.09 -20.91 30.65
CA SER A 85 7.73 -20.61 30.22
C SER A 85 7.67 -20.37 28.72
N ASN A 86 6.55 -20.76 28.09
CA ASN A 86 6.31 -20.46 26.70
C ASN A 86 5.36 -19.27 26.60
N THR A 87 5.76 -18.25 25.88
CA THR A 87 5.00 -17.03 25.68
C THR A 87 4.76 -16.81 24.19
N GLN A 88 3.58 -16.35 23.82
CA GLN A 88 3.28 -15.95 22.45
C GLN A 88 3.72 -14.51 22.23
N ARG A 89 4.40 -14.28 21.11
CA ARG A 89 4.77 -12.97 20.62
C ARG A 89 4.30 -12.81 19.18
N ASP A 90 3.98 -11.60 18.74
CA ASP A 90 3.76 -11.32 17.33
C ASP A 90 5.05 -11.64 16.56
N LEU A 91 4.92 -12.27 15.39
CA LEU A 91 6.06 -12.62 14.54
C LEU A 91 6.86 -11.37 14.17
N MET A 92 6.15 -10.28 13.87
CA MET A 92 6.68 -8.94 13.71
C MET A 92 5.78 -7.96 14.47
N ASN A 93 6.34 -7.22 15.40
CA ASN A 93 5.60 -6.17 16.10
C ASN A 93 5.31 -4.99 15.15
N PRO A 94 4.26 -4.20 15.40
CA PRO A 94 3.94 -3.03 14.56
C PRO A 94 5.09 -2.03 14.42
N ASP A 95 5.92 -1.86 15.47
CA ASP A 95 7.09 -1.00 15.45
C ASP A 95 8.23 -1.57 14.59
N GLU A 96 8.39 -2.89 14.56
CA GLU A 96 9.35 -3.58 13.67
C GLU A 96 8.90 -3.44 12.21
N VAL A 97 7.58 -3.50 11.95
CA VAL A 97 7.00 -3.29 10.63
C VAL A 97 7.23 -1.86 10.14
N LEU A 98 7.03 -0.85 11.02
CA LEU A 98 7.28 0.56 10.69
C LEU A 98 8.75 0.86 10.39
N ARG A 99 9.67 0.16 11.08
CA ARG A 99 11.12 0.31 10.91
C ARG A 99 11.70 -0.61 9.85
N LEU A 100 10.85 -1.21 9.02
CA LEU A 100 11.34 -2.08 7.95
C LEU A 100 12.30 -1.33 7.04
N GLU A 101 13.47 -1.91 6.83
CA GLU A 101 14.51 -1.34 5.97
C GLU A 101 14.00 -1.13 4.55
N ASN A 102 14.35 0.00 3.92
CA ASN A 102 13.88 0.35 2.58
C ASN A 102 14.18 -0.69 1.51
N ARG A 103 15.24 -1.47 1.66
CA ARG A 103 15.61 -2.55 0.74
C ARG A 103 14.81 -3.84 0.94
N LYS A 104 14.02 -3.93 1.99
CA LYS A 104 13.23 -5.11 2.33
C LYS A 104 11.77 -4.89 2.07
N CYS A 105 11.06 -5.96 1.77
CA CYS A 105 9.61 -5.99 1.67
C CYS A 105 9.08 -7.29 2.27
N LEU A 106 7.86 -7.26 2.78
CA LEU A 106 7.16 -8.43 3.28
C LEU A 106 6.19 -8.92 2.21
N ALA A 107 6.28 -10.20 1.88
CA ALA A 107 5.35 -10.87 0.99
C ALA A 107 4.49 -11.83 1.80
N LEU A 108 3.18 -11.63 1.74
CA LEU A 108 2.16 -12.41 2.41
C LEU A 108 1.34 -13.12 1.33
N PHE A 109 1.42 -14.45 1.30
CA PHE A 109 0.68 -15.30 0.38
C PHE A 109 -0.32 -16.14 1.17
N LYS A 110 -1.51 -16.28 0.64
CA LYS A 110 -2.53 -17.15 1.23
C LYS A 110 -2.01 -18.59 1.35
N GLY A 111 -2.10 -19.17 2.54
CA GLY A 111 -1.65 -20.53 2.80
C GLY A 111 -0.14 -20.70 3.01
N HIS A 112 0.64 -19.63 2.98
CA HIS A 112 2.09 -19.65 3.19
C HIS A 112 2.50 -18.77 4.37
N LYS A 113 3.67 -19.08 4.93
CA LYS A 113 4.29 -18.23 5.95
C LYS A 113 4.73 -16.91 5.35
N PRO A 114 4.72 -15.82 6.12
CA PRO A 114 5.27 -14.54 5.68
C PRO A 114 6.72 -14.69 5.22
N ALA A 115 7.05 -14.07 4.08
CA ALA A 115 8.39 -14.06 3.54
C ALA A 115 8.97 -12.65 3.56
N LEU A 116 10.20 -12.53 4.06
CA LEU A 116 10.97 -11.29 3.99
C LEU A 116 11.82 -11.35 2.72
N LEU A 117 11.59 -10.44 1.79
CA LEU A 117 12.26 -10.37 0.50
C LEU A 117 13.10 -9.10 0.40
N TYR A 118 14.10 -9.14 -0.46
CA TYR A 118 14.86 -7.96 -0.84
C TYR A 118 14.28 -7.33 -2.10
N LYS A 119 14.15 -6.02 -2.09
CA LYS A 119 13.77 -5.25 -3.28
C LYS A 119 14.95 -5.22 -4.24
N MET A 120 14.71 -5.60 -5.47
CA MET A 120 15.68 -5.47 -6.54
C MET A 120 15.71 -4.01 -7.02
N THR A 121 16.89 -3.45 -7.17
CA THR A 121 17.04 -2.12 -7.78
C THR A 121 17.10 -2.25 -9.32
N PRO A 122 16.73 -1.22 -10.07
CA PRO A 122 16.79 -1.27 -11.53
C PRO A 122 18.18 -1.64 -12.06
N GLU A 123 19.24 -1.21 -11.35
CA GLU A 123 20.63 -1.47 -11.72
C GLU A 123 21.03 -2.95 -11.61
N GLU A 124 20.31 -3.71 -10.77
CA GLU A 124 20.53 -5.16 -10.58
C GLU A 124 19.83 -6.00 -11.66
N LEU A 125 18.99 -5.36 -12.50
CA LEU A 125 18.32 -6.07 -13.59
C LEU A 125 19.34 -6.37 -14.72
N PRO A 126 19.34 -7.60 -15.27
CA PRO A 126 20.26 -7.97 -16.34
C PRO A 126 20.14 -7.08 -17.58
N ASP A 127 18.95 -6.58 -17.86
CA ASP A 127 18.65 -5.73 -19.02
C ASP A 127 18.90 -4.24 -18.76
N TYR A 128 19.35 -3.85 -17.55
CA TYR A 128 19.59 -2.45 -17.20
C TYR A 128 20.58 -1.75 -18.13
N ALA A 129 21.61 -2.46 -18.56
CA ALA A 129 22.61 -1.94 -19.49
C ALA A 129 22.03 -1.56 -20.87
N GLY A 130 20.90 -2.15 -21.24
CA GLY A 130 20.16 -1.82 -22.48
C GLY A 130 19.18 -0.66 -22.35
N LEU A 131 18.96 -0.15 -21.12
CA LEU A 131 18.03 0.95 -20.89
C LEU A 131 18.68 2.28 -21.27
N THR A 132 18.04 3.02 -22.15
CA THR A 132 18.45 4.38 -22.52
C THR A 132 17.66 5.41 -21.70
N THR A 133 18.38 6.38 -21.15
CA THR A 133 17.73 7.48 -20.45
C THR A 133 17.05 8.41 -21.46
N CYS A 134 15.73 8.52 -21.38
CA CYS A 134 14.96 9.48 -22.18
C CYS A 134 14.07 10.34 -21.26
N ARG A 135 13.75 11.55 -21.69
CA ARG A 135 12.76 12.35 -20.97
C ARG A 135 11.37 11.76 -21.20
N VAL A 136 10.51 11.83 -20.18
CA VAL A 136 9.16 11.27 -20.23
C VAL A 136 8.36 11.81 -21.42
N ILE A 137 8.59 13.09 -21.79
CA ILE A 137 7.89 13.74 -22.90
C ILE A 137 8.32 13.19 -24.26
N ASP A 138 9.54 12.67 -24.38
CA ASP A 138 10.11 12.14 -25.61
C ASP A 138 9.86 10.63 -25.78
N TYR A 139 9.37 9.98 -24.71
CA TYR A 139 9.08 8.56 -24.72
C TYR A 139 7.74 8.28 -25.39
N ILE A 140 7.79 7.62 -26.52
CA ILE A 140 6.58 7.12 -27.19
C ILE A 140 6.52 5.60 -27.00
N PRO A 141 5.59 5.09 -26.19
CA PRO A 141 5.44 3.66 -25.96
C PRO A 141 5.07 2.93 -27.27
N GLU A 142 5.51 1.69 -27.38
CA GLU A 142 5.38 0.90 -28.60
C GLU A 142 3.90 0.72 -29.03
N TRP A 143 2.98 0.57 -28.08
CA TRP A 143 1.55 0.49 -28.37
C TRP A 143 1.00 1.76 -29.04
N ARG A 144 1.53 2.95 -28.72
CA ARG A 144 1.18 4.20 -29.41
C ARG A 144 1.75 4.27 -30.83
N ARG A 145 2.91 3.68 -31.06
CA ARG A 145 3.47 3.60 -32.44
C ARG A 145 2.58 2.71 -33.30
N ILE A 146 2.15 1.58 -32.77
CA ILE A 146 1.25 0.64 -33.47
C ILE A 146 -0.09 1.31 -33.76
N GLU A 147 -0.66 2.05 -32.81
CA GLU A 147 -1.88 2.80 -33.02
C GLU A 147 -1.74 3.90 -34.10
N ALA A 148 -0.60 4.59 -34.12
CA ALA A 148 -0.32 5.61 -35.13
C ALA A 148 -0.16 5.04 -36.53
N GLU A 149 0.45 3.84 -36.65
CA GLU A 149 0.60 3.13 -37.91
C GLU A 149 -0.71 2.48 -38.38
N THR A 150 -1.56 2.06 -37.44
CA THR A 150 -2.82 1.36 -37.74
C THR A 150 -4.00 2.35 -37.83
N ALA A 151 -3.82 3.62 -37.40
CA ALA A 151 -4.85 4.61 -37.48
C ALA A 151 -5.23 4.86 -38.97
N PRO A 152 -6.49 4.67 -39.36
CA PRO A 152 -6.90 4.96 -40.74
C PRO A 152 -6.64 6.43 -41.03
N GLN A 153 -5.91 6.70 -42.13
CA GLN A 153 -5.62 8.04 -42.57
C GLN A 153 -6.86 8.91 -42.52
N LYS A 154 -6.83 9.94 -41.69
CA LYS A 154 -7.90 10.89 -41.52
C LYS A 154 -8.37 11.34 -42.90
N ARG A 155 -9.59 10.98 -43.31
CA ARG A 155 -10.19 11.47 -44.53
C ARG A 155 -9.98 12.98 -44.62
N PRO A 156 -9.62 13.54 -45.79
CA PRO A 156 -9.48 14.97 -45.95
C PRO A 156 -10.77 15.64 -45.49
N GLN A 157 -10.64 16.57 -44.56
CA GLN A 157 -11.77 17.37 -44.09
C GLN A 157 -12.44 18.01 -45.29
N ALA A 158 -13.73 17.78 -45.43
CA ALA A 158 -14.55 18.47 -46.44
C ALA A 158 -14.36 20.02 -46.24
N PRO A 159 -14.28 20.78 -47.30
CA PRO A 159 -14.08 22.23 -47.23
C PRO A 159 -15.13 22.87 -46.32
N ALA A 160 -14.66 23.76 -45.45
CA ALA A 160 -15.48 24.51 -44.50
C ALA A 160 -16.72 25.07 -45.17
N GLN A 161 -17.88 24.69 -44.65
CA GLN A 161 -19.13 25.32 -45.07
C GLN A 161 -19.09 26.81 -44.80
N LYS A 162 -19.34 27.57 -45.84
CA LYS A 162 -19.44 29.02 -45.80
C LYS A 162 -20.40 29.47 -44.69
N GLU A 163 -19.95 30.44 -43.93
CA GLU A 163 -20.73 31.14 -42.91
C GLU A 163 -22.14 31.42 -43.36
N ALA A 164 -23.11 30.99 -42.53
CA ALA A 164 -24.49 31.35 -42.68
C ALA A 164 -24.69 32.86 -42.46
N PRO A 165 -25.55 33.54 -43.20
CA PRO A 165 -25.71 34.98 -43.06
C PRO A 165 -26.24 35.35 -41.68
N ASN A 166 -25.66 36.44 -41.16
CA ASN A 166 -25.93 37.04 -39.87
C ASN A 166 -27.39 37.49 -39.79
N ILE A 167 -28.23 36.79 -39.06
CA ILE A 167 -29.62 37.17 -38.78
C ILE A 167 -29.57 38.12 -37.56
N PRO A 168 -30.08 39.39 -37.72
CA PRO A 168 -30.10 40.33 -36.60
C PRO A 168 -31.03 39.90 -35.50
N LYS A 169 -30.57 39.99 -34.24
CA LYS A 169 -31.33 39.72 -33.03
C LYS A 169 -32.57 40.62 -32.95
N PRO A 170 -33.75 40.09 -32.55
CA PRO A 170 -34.89 40.92 -32.24
C PRO A 170 -34.63 41.78 -30.99
N PRO A 171 -35.25 42.97 -30.88
CA PRO A 171 -35.04 43.90 -29.81
C PRO A 171 -35.57 43.39 -28.47
N ASP A 172 -34.86 43.68 -27.42
CA ASP A 172 -35.20 43.41 -26.03
C ASP A 172 -36.54 44.06 -25.68
N ASN A 173 -37.49 43.24 -25.28
CA ASN A 173 -38.78 43.74 -24.84
C ASN A 173 -38.73 44.06 -23.32
N GLU A 174 -39.22 45.23 -23.02
CA GLU A 174 -39.15 45.98 -21.77
C GLU A 174 -39.73 45.23 -20.56
N LYS A 175 -39.21 45.61 -19.42
CA LYS A 175 -39.61 45.44 -18.03
C LYS A 175 -41.12 45.43 -17.82
N GLN A 176 -41.64 44.43 -17.16
CA GLN A 176 -42.86 44.51 -16.37
C GLN A 176 -42.59 44.65 -14.88
N PRO A 177 -43.35 45.53 -14.20
CA PRO A 177 -43.07 45.88 -12.84
C PRO A 177 -43.60 44.92 -11.81
N ASP A 178 -42.91 44.91 -10.70
CA ASP A 178 -43.19 44.37 -9.37
C ASP A 178 -44.67 44.55 -8.96
N ARG A 179 -45.28 43.45 -8.47
CA ARG A 179 -46.51 43.47 -7.67
C ARG A 179 -46.30 42.61 -6.43
N SER A 180 -45.71 43.26 -5.44
CA SER A 180 -45.90 42.92 -4.05
C SER A 180 -47.39 43.18 -3.65
N GLU A 181 -47.82 42.45 -2.62
CA GLU A 181 -49.02 42.58 -1.80
C GLU A 181 -50.32 41.81 -2.28
N GLN A 182 -50.53 40.64 -1.76
CA GLN A 182 -51.52 40.32 -0.64
C GLN A 182 -51.32 38.88 -0.19
#